data_1dcd1451b505aa38d5a3cfda26207f93
#
_entry.id   1dcd1451b505aa38d5a3cfda26207f93
#
_cell.length_a   1.000
_cell.length_b   1.000
_cell.length_c   1.000
_cell.angle_alpha   90.00
_cell.angle_beta   90.00
_cell.angle_gamma   90.00
#
_symmetry.space_group_name_H-M   'P 1'
#
loop_
_entity.id
_entity.type
_entity.pdbx_description
1 polymer ?
#
loop_
_entity_poly.entity_id
_entity_poly.type
_entity_poly.pdbx_seq_one_letter_code
_entity_poly.pdbx_strand_id
1 'polypeptide(L)'
;MRIASAQLWVHDQDDALDFYTKKLGMEVRSDVTVAELGNFRWLTVGPAGQPDVAIALMAIPGSPVFEPETAEQVRALMSKGAAGAVFLTTEDCRAEYEELKGRGVEFTEPPEERPYGIDAGFRDPSGNSFRLTELRNDFANA
;
A
#
# COMPACT_ATOMS: atom_id res chain seq x y z
N MET A 1 -24.15 4.00 1.91
CA MET A 1 -22.80 4.50 1.63
C MET A 1 -21.80 3.54 2.23
N ARG A 2 -20.75 3.16 1.46
CA ARG A 2 -19.72 2.22 1.91
C ARG A 2 -18.38 2.65 1.29
N ILE A 3 -17.28 2.44 2.01
CA ILE A 3 -15.95 2.61 1.43
C ILE A 3 -15.64 1.35 0.64
N ALA A 4 -15.50 1.47 -0.67
CA ALA A 4 -15.13 0.35 -1.54
C ALA A 4 -13.61 0.20 -1.61
N SER A 5 -12.90 1.30 -1.78
CA SER A 5 -11.45 1.30 -1.90
C SER A 5 -10.87 2.65 -1.49
N ALA A 6 -9.60 2.63 -1.10
CA ALA A 6 -8.78 3.82 -0.94
C ALA A 6 -7.63 3.72 -1.95
N GLN A 7 -7.04 4.86 -2.32
CA GLN A 7 -6.11 4.94 -3.43
C GLN A 7 -4.69 5.23 -2.98
N LEU A 8 -3.74 4.62 -3.65
CA LEU A 8 -2.32 5.00 -3.62
C LEU A 8 -1.85 5.27 -5.04
N TRP A 9 -1.07 6.31 -5.23
CA TRP A 9 -0.33 6.50 -6.47
C TRP A 9 0.84 5.52 -6.52
N VAL A 10 1.11 4.96 -7.69
CA VAL A 10 2.27 4.10 -7.92
C VAL A 10 3.02 4.58 -9.16
N HIS A 11 4.35 4.40 -9.15
CA HIS A 11 5.18 4.76 -10.29
C HIS A 11 4.96 3.81 -11.46
N ASP A 12 4.81 2.52 -11.16
CA ASP A 12 4.63 1.46 -12.15
C ASP A 12 3.65 0.42 -11.60
N GLN A 13 2.53 0.22 -12.31
CA GLN A 13 1.48 -0.68 -11.85
C GLN A 13 1.90 -2.15 -11.86
N ASP A 14 2.75 -2.57 -12.79
CA ASP A 14 3.23 -3.96 -12.82
C ASP A 14 4.18 -4.25 -11.65
N ASP A 15 5.08 -3.33 -11.34
CA ASP A 15 5.95 -3.46 -10.16
C ASP A 15 5.13 -3.47 -8.88
N ALA A 16 4.11 -2.61 -8.80
CA ALA A 16 3.21 -2.57 -7.65
C ALA A 16 2.45 -3.89 -7.52
N LEU A 17 1.90 -4.41 -8.61
CA LEU A 17 1.19 -5.68 -8.61
C LEU A 17 2.06 -6.81 -8.06
N ASP A 18 3.30 -6.93 -8.51
CA ASP A 18 4.23 -7.93 -8.03
C ASP A 18 4.51 -7.78 -6.53
N PHE A 19 4.74 -6.56 -6.07
CA PHE A 19 5.00 -6.31 -4.65
C PHE A 19 3.80 -6.69 -3.78
N TYR A 20 2.62 -6.19 -4.12
CA TYR A 20 1.42 -6.40 -3.29
C TYR A 20 0.96 -7.85 -3.28
N THR A 21 1.13 -8.57 -4.39
CA THR A 21 0.73 -9.98 -4.46
C THR A 21 1.83 -10.93 -3.98
N LYS A 22 3.02 -10.86 -4.54
CA LYS A 22 4.10 -11.81 -4.26
C LYS A 22 4.78 -11.58 -2.92
N LYS A 23 4.97 -10.32 -2.52
CA LYS A 23 5.65 -9.99 -1.27
C LYS A 23 4.67 -9.82 -0.11
N LEU A 24 3.61 -9.04 -0.26
CA LEU A 24 2.63 -8.83 0.80
C LEU A 24 1.58 -9.93 0.89
N GLY A 25 1.42 -10.75 -0.14
CA GLY A 25 0.45 -11.85 -0.13
C GLY A 25 -1.00 -11.39 -0.31
N MET A 26 -1.21 -10.20 -0.86
CA MET A 26 -2.55 -9.70 -1.16
C MET A 26 -3.12 -10.36 -2.41
N GLU A 27 -4.43 -10.32 -2.54
CA GLU A 27 -5.14 -10.81 -3.72
C GLU A 27 -5.49 -9.67 -4.65
N VAL A 28 -5.45 -9.94 -5.96
CA VAL A 28 -6.00 -9.02 -6.95
C VAL A 28 -7.52 -9.03 -6.81
N ARG A 29 -8.12 -7.86 -6.65
CA ARG A 29 -9.57 -7.70 -6.62
C ARG A 29 -10.10 -7.38 -8.01
N SER A 30 -9.40 -6.50 -8.73
CA SER A 30 -9.75 -6.11 -10.08
C SER A 30 -8.48 -5.70 -10.83
N ASP A 31 -8.41 -6.07 -12.10
CA ASP A 31 -7.35 -5.64 -13.01
C ASP A 31 -7.95 -5.55 -14.40
N VAL A 32 -8.42 -4.36 -14.77
CA VAL A 32 -9.14 -4.11 -16.02
C VAL A 32 -8.55 -2.89 -16.70
N THR A 33 -8.26 -3.02 -17.99
CA THR A 33 -7.85 -1.90 -18.83
C THR A 33 -9.01 -1.46 -19.69
N VAL A 34 -9.34 -0.16 -19.62
CA VAL A 34 -10.47 0.43 -20.35
C VAL A 34 -9.95 1.24 -21.52
N ALA A 35 -10.05 0.67 -22.74
CA ALA A 35 -9.52 1.29 -23.94
C ALA A 35 -10.18 2.66 -24.23
N GLU A 36 -11.48 2.80 -23.99
CA GLU A 36 -12.24 4.02 -24.21
C GLU A 36 -11.81 5.19 -23.32
N LEU A 37 -11.08 4.88 -22.24
CA LEU A 37 -10.54 5.88 -21.31
C LEU A 37 -9.02 6.04 -21.48
N GLY A 38 -8.51 5.88 -22.70
CA GLY A 38 -7.08 6.03 -22.99
C GLY A 38 -6.23 4.92 -22.39
N ASN A 39 -6.74 3.69 -22.41
CA ASN A 39 -6.09 2.53 -21.80
C ASN A 39 -5.89 2.67 -20.29
N PHE A 40 -6.83 3.31 -19.63
CA PHE A 40 -6.84 3.43 -18.18
C PHE A 40 -6.91 2.04 -17.53
N ARG A 41 -5.98 1.75 -16.63
CA ARG A 41 -5.94 0.48 -15.90
C ARG A 41 -6.48 0.66 -14.48
N TRP A 42 -7.58 -0.01 -14.20
CA TRP A 42 -8.15 -0.09 -12.85
C TRP A 42 -7.56 -1.33 -12.18
N LEU A 43 -6.68 -1.12 -11.22
CA LEU A 43 -5.99 -2.19 -10.50
C LEU A 43 -6.24 -2.04 -9.01
N THR A 44 -6.85 -3.07 -8.41
CA THR A 44 -7.11 -3.08 -6.97
C THR A 44 -6.63 -4.39 -6.35
N VAL A 45 -6.13 -4.30 -5.13
CA VAL A 45 -5.63 -5.43 -4.34
C VAL A 45 -6.19 -5.35 -2.92
N GLY A 46 -6.17 -6.46 -2.20
CA GLY A 46 -6.57 -6.46 -0.79
C GLY A 46 -6.14 -7.72 -0.07
N PRO A 47 -6.09 -7.68 1.27
CA PRO A 47 -5.78 -8.87 2.08
C PRO A 47 -6.83 -9.96 1.88
N ALA A 48 -6.40 -11.22 1.82
CA ALA A 48 -7.30 -12.37 1.62
C ALA A 48 -8.41 -12.45 2.67
N GLY A 49 -8.11 -12.09 3.90
CA GLY A 49 -9.08 -12.12 5.01
C GLY A 49 -10.00 -10.89 5.09
N GLN A 50 -9.92 -9.96 4.14
CA GLN A 50 -10.66 -8.71 4.19
C GLN A 50 -11.26 -8.38 2.80
N PRO A 51 -12.27 -9.17 2.35
CA PRO A 51 -12.76 -9.09 0.99
C PRO A 51 -13.56 -7.82 0.65
N ASP A 52 -14.02 -7.08 1.64
CA ASP A 52 -14.88 -5.90 1.47
C ASP A 52 -14.11 -4.59 1.35
N VAL A 53 -12.78 -4.62 1.45
CA VAL A 53 -11.94 -3.43 1.34
C VAL A 53 -10.82 -3.69 0.34
N ALA A 54 -10.46 -2.69 -0.45
CA ALA A 54 -9.39 -2.78 -1.41
C ALA A 54 -8.54 -1.51 -1.44
N ILE A 55 -7.32 -1.64 -1.93
CA ILE A 55 -6.44 -0.53 -2.26
C ILE A 55 -6.38 -0.43 -3.78
N ALA A 56 -6.72 0.73 -4.31
CA ALA A 56 -6.57 1.02 -5.73
C ALA A 56 -5.14 1.52 -6.00
N LEU A 57 -4.41 0.78 -6.82
CA LEU A 57 -3.03 1.11 -7.19
C LEU A 57 -3.07 1.87 -8.52
N MET A 58 -2.98 3.19 -8.44
CA MET A 58 -3.25 4.07 -9.57
C MET A 58 -1.97 4.66 -10.14
N ALA A 59 -1.84 4.55 -11.47
CA ALA A 59 -0.77 5.25 -12.17
C ALA A 59 -0.99 6.76 -12.04
N ILE A 60 0.10 7.51 -11.87
CA ILE A 60 0.05 8.97 -11.82
C ILE A 60 -0.39 9.47 -13.20
N PRO A 61 -1.52 10.20 -13.29
CA PRO A 61 -2.04 10.58 -14.59
C PRO A 61 -1.23 11.72 -15.23
N GLY A 62 -1.28 11.77 -16.55
CA GLY A 62 -0.76 12.91 -17.32
C GLY A 62 -1.83 13.96 -17.55
N SER A 63 -1.48 14.96 -18.38
CA SER A 63 -2.41 16.00 -18.80
C SER A 63 -3.64 15.42 -19.49
N PRO A 64 -4.84 15.98 -19.33
CA PRO A 64 -5.14 17.22 -18.58
C PRO A 64 -5.46 16.98 -17.09
N VAL A 65 -5.44 15.71 -16.60
CA VAL A 65 -5.77 15.42 -15.22
C VAL A 65 -4.73 16.02 -14.28
N PHE A 66 -3.45 15.70 -14.51
CA PHE A 66 -2.33 16.37 -13.83
C PHE A 66 -1.46 17.05 -14.89
N GLU A 67 -1.16 18.32 -14.68
CA GLU A 67 -0.12 18.97 -15.45
C GLU A 67 1.25 18.34 -15.12
N PRO A 68 2.24 18.44 -16.03
CA PRO A 68 3.56 17.82 -15.80
C PRO A 68 4.21 18.22 -14.49
N GLU A 69 4.08 19.47 -14.07
CA GLU A 69 4.60 19.95 -12.79
C GLU A 69 3.95 19.26 -11.60
N THR A 70 2.63 19.09 -11.62
CA THR A 70 1.90 18.42 -10.53
C THR A 70 2.29 16.95 -10.43
N ALA A 71 2.38 16.26 -11.57
CA ALA A 71 2.82 14.87 -11.60
C ALA A 71 4.23 14.70 -11.02
N GLU A 72 5.14 15.61 -11.36
CA GLU A 72 6.51 15.63 -10.85
C GLU A 72 6.55 15.84 -9.34
N GLN A 73 5.73 16.76 -8.83
CA GLN A 73 5.61 17.02 -7.37
C GLN A 73 5.10 15.79 -6.63
N VAL A 74 4.11 15.10 -7.17
CA VAL A 74 3.58 13.86 -6.59
C VAL A 74 4.68 12.80 -6.54
N ARG A 75 5.41 12.59 -7.62
CA ARG A 75 6.52 11.63 -7.68
C ARG A 75 7.60 11.95 -6.66
N ALA A 76 7.94 13.23 -6.53
CA ALA A 76 8.96 13.69 -5.58
C ALA A 76 8.55 13.40 -4.13
N LEU A 77 7.30 13.67 -3.77
CA LEU A 77 6.78 13.40 -2.43
C LEU A 77 6.73 11.89 -2.15
N MET A 78 6.32 11.09 -3.13
CA MET A 78 6.31 9.64 -3.01
C MET A 78 7.71 9.10 -2.73
N SER A 79 8.70 9.57 -3.46
CA SER A 79 10.10 9.13 -3.30
C SER A 79 10.65 9.46 -1.91
N LYS A 80 10.11 10.48 -1.26
CA LYS A 80 10.47 10.86 0.11
C LYS A 80 9.68 10.11 1.19
N GLY A 81 8.71 9.28 0.78
CA GLY A 81 7.81 8.60 1.70
C GLY A 81 6.75 9.52 2.32
N ALA A 82 6.45 10.65 1.66
CA ALA A 82 5.58 11.70 2.21
C ALA A 82 4.22 11.80 1.52
N ALA A 83 3.88 10.87 0.64
CA ALA A 83 2.65 10.99 -0.15
C ALA A 83 1.51 10.12 0.36
N GLY A 84 1.73 8.85 0.63
CA GLY A 84 0.69 7.94 1.05
C GLY A 84 1.07 7.11 2.26
N ALA A 85 0.08 6.71 3.05
CA ALA A 85 0.30 5.86 4.20
C ALA A 85 -0.85 4.86 4.35
N VAL A 86 -0.50 3.63 4.70
CA VAL A 86 -1.46 2.57 5.01
C VAL A 86 -1.09 1.95 6.35
N PHE A 87 -2.08 1.73 7.18
CA PHE A 87 -1.91 1.13 8.50
C PHE A 87 -2.48 -0.28 8.46
N LEU A 88 -1.60 -1.26 8.67
CA LEU A 88 -1.96 -2.68 8.73
C LEU A 88 -1.92 -3.15 10.17
N THR A 89 -2.87 -3.99 10.56
CA THR A 89 -2.82 -4.67 11.86
C THR A 89 -2.50 -6.14 11.65
N THR A 90 -1.82 -6.73 12.62
CA THR A 90 -1.47 -8.15 12.65
C THR A 90 -1.59 -8.68 14.08
N GLU A 91 -1.77 -9.98 14.22
CA GLU A 91 -1.80 -10.63 15.54
C GLU A 91 -0.41 -10.84 16.12
N ASP A 92 0.63 -10.84 15.27
CA ASP A 92 2.02 -11.07 15.70
C ASP A 92 2.95 -10.27 14.77
N CYS A 93 3.33 -9.08 15.20
CA CYS A 93 4.15 -8.17 14.41
C CYS A 93 5.54 -8.73 14.11
N ARG A 94 6.17 -9.38 15.09
CA ARG A 94 7.51 -9.92 14.89
C ARG A 94 7.53 -11.09 13.92
N ALA A 95 6.54 -11.98 14.00
CA ALA A 95 6.41 -13.11 13.08
C ALA A 95 6.11 -12.64 11.66
N GLU A 96 5.17 -11.72 11.51
CA GLU A 96 4.83 -11.12 10.21
C GLU A 96 6.01 -10.41 9.59
N TYR A 97 6.75 -9.66 10.39
CA TYR A 97 7.98 -8.99 9.96
C TYR A 97 8.99 -9.98 9.36
N GLU A 98 9.26 -11.09 10.05
CA GLU A 98 10.21 -12.09 9.56
C GLU A 98 9.72 -12.74 8.27
N GLU A 99 8.43 -13.03 8.17
CA GLU A 99 7.84 -13.61 6.96
C GLU A 99 7.94 -12.66 5.77
N LEU A 100 7.53 -11.40 5.94
CA LEU A 100 7.60 -10.39 4.89
C LEU A 100 9.04 -10.11 4.47
N LYS A 101 9.94 -10.02 5.42
CA LYS A 101 11.37 -9.85 5.15
C LYS A 101 11.92 -11.01 4.32
N GLY A 102 11.50 -12.24 4.65
CA GLY A 102 11.87 -13.44 3.89
C GLY A 102 11.37 -13.42 2.45
N ARG A 103 10.28 -12.71 2.18
CA ARG A 103 9.75 -12.52 0.81
C ARG A 103 10.38 -11.33 0.08
N GLY A 104 11.30 -10.61 0.71
CA GLY A 104 12.01 -9.50 0.10
C GLY A 104 11.47 -8.11 0.41
N VAL A 105 10.59 -7.96 1.39
CA VAL A 105 10.16 -6.65 1.86
C VAL A 105 11.29 -6.00 2.63
N GLU A 106 11.66 -4.78 2.26
CA GLU A 106 12.69 -4.01 2.95
C GLU A 106 12.04 -3.10 4.00
N PHE A 107 12.26 -3.41 5.27
CA PHE A 107 11.72 -2.60 6.36
C PHE A 107 12.60 -1.39 6.63
N THR A 108 11.97 -0.24 6.78
CA THR A 108 12.65 1.01 7.20
C THR A 108 12.84 1.07 8.71
N GLU A 109 11.95 0.39 9.45
CA GLU A 109 12.02 0.29 10.91
C GLU A 109 11.65 -1.14 11.33
N PRO A 110 12.49 -1.81 12.14
CA PRO A 110 12.15 -3.13 12.66
C PRO A 110 11.06 -3.03 13.73
N PRO A 111 10.46 -4.17 14.15
CA PRO A 111 9.47 -4.15 15.22
C PRO A 111 10.02 -3.57 16.51
N GLU A 112 9.32 -2.60 17.05
CA GLU A 112 9.66 -1.96 18.33
C GLU A 112 8.42 -1.81 19.19
N GLU A 113 8.62 -1.88 20.49
CA GLU A 113 7.54 -1.65 21.46
C GLU A 113 7.21 -0.16 21.53
N ARG A 114 5.92 0.14 21.43
CA ARG A 114 5.35 1.48 21.51
C ARG A 114 4.24 1.45 22.57
N PRO A 115 3.77 2.62 23.04
CA PRO A 115 2.65 2.65 24.00
C PRO A 115 1.41 1.91 23.53
N TYR A 116 1.15 1.86 22.23
CA TYR A 116 -0.04 1.23 21.62
C TYR A 116 0.16 -0.20 21.16
N GLY A 117 1.37 -0.74 21.20
CA GLY A 117 1.64 -2.11 20.76
C GLY A 117 3.05 -2.27 20.19
N ILE A 118 3.21 -3.22 19.30
CA ILE A 118 4.47 -3.48 18.59
C ILE A 118 4.30 -3.04 17.15
N ASP A 119 5.24 -2.27 16.64
CA ASP A 119 5.08 -1.55 15.38
C ASP A 119 6.35 -1.64 14.54
N ALA A 120 6.18 -1.85 13.24
CA ALA A 120 7.25 -1.88 12.24
C ALA A 120 6.84 -1.04 11.03
N GLY A 121 7.81 -0.60 10.25
CA GLY A 121 7.56 0.23 9.08
C GLY A 121 8.28 -0.25 7.84
N PHE A 122 7.60 -0.15 6.69
CA PHE A 122 8.19 -0.41 5.40
C PHE A 122 7.58 0.51 4.35
N ARG A 123 8.12 0.47 3.14
CA ARG A 123 7.59 1.20 2.00
C ARG A 123 7.36 0.27 0.84
N ASP A 124 6.37 0.60 0.00
CA ASP A 124 6.22 -0.08 -1.28
C ASP A 124 7.27 0.43 -2.29
N PRO A 125 7.38 -0.17 -3.49
CA PRO A 125 8.37 0.27 -4.49
C PRO A 125 8.21 1.72 -4.94
N SER A 126 7.04 2.30 -4.76
CA SER A 126 6.76 3.69 -5.14
C SER A 126 7.02 4.70 -4.02
N GLY A 127 7.37 4.22 -2.82
CA GLY A 127 7.64 5.06 -1.67
C GLY A 127 6.44 5.27 -0.74
N ASN A 128 5.30 4.64 -0.99
CA ASN A 128 4.17 4.70 -0.06
C ASN A 128 4.53 4.02 1.26
N SER A 129 4.20 4.67 2.36
CA SER A 129 4.59 4.22 3.70
C SER A 129 3.57 3.25 4.28
N PHE A 130 4.06 2.21 4.94
CA PHE A 130 3.24 1.22 5.63
C PHE A 130 3.67 1.10 7.08
N ARG A 131 2.68 1.04 7.97
CA ARG A 131 2.90 0.63 9.35
C ARG A 131 2.27 -0.73 9.55
N LEU A 132 2.99 -1.64 10.19
CA LEU A 132 2.51 -2.95 10.55
C LEU A 132 2.48 -3.01 12.08
N THR A 133 1.28 -3.13 12.66
CA THR A 133 1.10 -2.94 14.09
C THR A 133 0.34 -4.12 14.73
N GLU A 134 0.92 -4.65 15.79
CA GLU A 134 0.23 -5.54 16.71
C GLU A 134 -0.27 -4.68 17.85
N LEU A 135 -1.58 -4.34 17.82
CA LEU A 135 -2.16 -3.46 18.82
C LEU A 135 -2.30 -4.13 20.17
N ARG A 136 -2.04 -3.39 21.25
CA ARG A 136 -2.40 -3.82 22.59
C ARG A 136 -3.92 -3.91 22.72
N ASN A 137 -4.41 -4.80 23.59
CA ASN A 137 -5.85 -5.04 23.74
C ASN A 137 -6.65 -3.76 24.07
N ASP A 138 -6.07 -2.84 24.81
CA ASP A 138 -6.71 -1.57 25.17
C ASP A 138 -6.79 -0.58 23.98
N PHE A 139 -6.07 -0.85 22.89
CA PHE A 139 -6.12 -0.05 21.66
C PHE A 139 -6.76 -0.79 20.47
N ALA A 140 -7.10 -2.06 20.62
CA ALA A 140 -7.53 -2.92 19.50
C ALA A 140 -8.83 -2.46 18.82
N ASN A 141 -9.65 -1.66 19.51
CA ASN A 141 -10.92 -1.14 18.99
C ASN A 141 -10.88 0.39 18.79
N ALA A 142 -9.72 0.96 18.82
CA ALA A 142 -9.55 2.40 18.65
C ALA A 142 -9.75 2.83 17.18
#